data_f523b30543d7abca020abec4dbd218e4
#
_entry.id   f523b30543d7abca020abec4dbd218e4
#
_cell.length_a   1.000
_cell.length_b   1.000
_cell.length_c   1.000
_cell.angle_alpha   90.00
_cell.angle_beta   90.00
_cell.angle_gamma   90.00
#
_symmetry.space_group_name_H-M   'P 1'
#
loop_
_entity.id
_entity.type
_entity.pdbx_description
1 polymer ?
#
loop_
_entity_poly.entity_id
_entity_poly.type
_entity_poly.pdbx_seq_one_letter_code
_entity_poly.pdbx_strand_id
1 'polypeptide(L)'
;MNIHQLNVQYDERQDRLLVRVKTVQEQEVRLWLTRRIGVKLVEPLMTAVARIEALDPAVTLADEASRKILIDLKQEDFLQKADLQTPYSNTTTALPLGELPMLVTEVTIHLHANGLTQLVIKDGGDEGQQARNCTLNLQSFMVHGLLHLLQQAVHRSQWLDPIESPDQEESAEQAEQARRTQKKIYTH
;
A
#
# COMPACT_ATOMS: atom_id res chain seq x y z
N MET A 1 -1.33 11.40 -16.43
CA MET A 1 -1.11 12.53 -15.49
C MET A 1 0.34 12.48 -15.01
N ASN A 2 1.03 13.63 -14.95
CA ASN A 2 2.38 13.71 -14.36
C ASN A 2 2.23 13.94 -12.85
N ILE A 3 2.71 12.97 -12.05
CA ILE A 3 2.54 12.97 -10.61
C ILE A 3 3.68 13.77 -9.97
N HIS A 4 3.31 14.60 -9.00
CA HIS A 4 4.22 15.42 -8.20
C HIS A 4 4.35 14.90 -6.77
N GLN A 5 3.22 14.59 -6.12
CA GLN A 5 3.18 14.08 -4.75
C GLN A 5 2.23 12.90 -4.61
N LEU A 6 2.59 11.98 -3.71
CA LEU A 6 1.76 10.86 -3.27
C LEU A 6 1.61 10.92 -1.76
N ASN A 7 0.42 10.55 -1.29
CA ASN A 7 0.15 10.37 0.13
C ASN A 7 -0.80 9.19 0.33
N VAL A 8 -0.55 8.36 1.32
CA VAL A 8 -1.43 7.27 1.73
C VAL A 8 -1.65 7.35 3.23
N GLN A 9 -2.90 7.44 3.64
CA GLN A 9 -3.28 7.56 5.04
C GLN A 9 -4.37 6.54 5.38
N TYR A 10 -4.29 5.94 6.55
CA TYR A 10 -5.36 5.13 7.10
C TYR A 10 -6.39 6.02 7.80
N ASP A 11 -7.65 5.86 7.43
CA ASP A 11 -8.80 6.48 8.09
C ASP A 11 -9.49 5.43 8.97
N GLU A 12 -9.29 5.55 10.28
CA GLU A 12 -9.84 4.62 11.27
C GLU A 12 -11.38 4.61 11.30
N ARG A 13 -12.02 5.76 11.01
CA ARG A 13 -13.48 5.87 11.07
C ARG A 13 -14.16 5.11 9.94
N GLN A 14 -13.49 5.07 8.77
CA GLN A 14 -14.03 4.42 7.57
C GLN A 14 -13.43 3.03 7.34
N ASP A 15 -12.40 2.67 8.12
CA ASP A 15 -11.58 1.47 7.90
C ASP A 15 -11.13 1.36 6.44
N ARG A 16 -10.54 2.46 5.93
CA ARG A 16 -10.09 2.57 4.54
C ARG A 16 -8.76 3.31 4.46
N LEU A 17 -8.04 3.09 3.36
CA LEU A 17 -6.89 3.92 3.01
C LEU A 17 -7.33 5.04 2.09
N LEU A 18 -6.98 6.27 2.42
CA LEU A 18 -7.09 7.43 1.55
C LEU A 18 -5.77 7.60 0.80
N VAL A 19 -5.80 7.36 -0.51
CA VAL A 19 -4.69 7.66 -1.40
C VAL A 19 -4.95 9.00 -2.07
N ARG A 20 -4.01 9.93 -1.93
CA ARG A 20 -4.04 11.23 -2.58
C ARG A 20 -2.89 11.33 -3.57
N VAL A 21 -3.20 11.70 -4.79
CA VAL A 21 -2.24 11.84 -5.87
C VAL A 21 -2.32 13.25 -6.40
N LYS A 22 -1.24 14.02 -6.23
CA LYS A 22 -1.15 15.38 -6.76
C LYS A 22 -0.34 15.41 -8.04
N THR A 23 -0.83 16.14 -9.02
CA THR A 23 -0.15 16.36 -10.29
C THR A 23 0.70 17.64 -10.26
N VAL A 24 1.60 17.77 -11.22
CA VAL A 24 2.39 18.99 -11.43
C VAL A 24 1.50 20.22 -11.69
N GLN A 25 0.27 20.03 -12.19
CA GLN A 25 -0.72 21.10 -12.42
C GLN A 25 -1.56 21.39 -11.17
N GLU A 26 -1.14 20.96 -9.97
CA GLU A 26 -1.89 21.14 -8.72
C GLU A 26 -3.29 20.53 -8.71
N GLN A 27 -3.57 19.57 -9.62
CA GLN A 27 -4.78 18.78 -9.58
C GLN A 27 -4.61 17.62 -8.60
N GLU A 28 -5.67 17.27 -7.87
CA GLU A 28 -5.62 16.18 -6.90
C GLU A 28 -6.66 15.10 -7.22
N VAL A 29 -6.19 13.87 -7.28
CA VAL A 29 -7.03 12.67 -7.33
C VAL A 29 -7.07 12.04 -5.94
N ARG A 30 -8.28 11.75 -5.45
CA ARG A 30 -8.53 11.13 -4.16
C ARG A 30 -9.18 9.77 -4.35
N LEU A 31 -8.61 8.74 -3.73
CA LEU A 31 -9.04 7.37 -3.90
C LEU A 31 -9.24 6.70 -2.53
N TRP A 32 -10.38 6.03 -2.35
CA TRP A 32 -10.60 5.14 -1.22
C TRP A 32 -10.24 3.70 -1.59
N LEU A 33 -9.31 3.11 -0.85
CA LEU A 33 -9.02 1.68 -0.93
C LEU A 33 -9.64 0.97 0.29
N THR A 34 -10.45 -0.03 0.03
CA THR A 34 -10.90 -0.95 1.08
C THR A 34 -9.75 -1.86 1.52
N ARG A 35 -9.86 -2.49 2.69
CA ARG A 35 -8.93 -3.54 3.16
C ARG A 35 -8.61 -4.53 2.05
N ARG A 36 -9.65 -5.05 1.36
CA ARG A 36 -9.46 -6.04 0.28
C ARG A 36 -8.58 -5.53 -0.85
N ILE A 37 -8.77 -4.29 -1.30
CA ILE A 37 -7.97 -3.71 -2.39
C ILE A 37 -6.58 -3.33 -1.87
N GLY A 38 -6.49 -2.65 -0.72
CA GLY A 38 -5.23 -2.20 -0.15
C GLY A 38 -4.25 -3.33 0.09
N VAL A 39 -4.70 -4.41 0.74
CA VAL A 39 -3.85 -5.58 1.01
C VAL A 39 -3.46 -6.31 -0.29
N LYS A 40 -4.44 -6.54 -1.20
CA LYS A 40 -4.17 -7.25 -2.46
C LYS A 40 -3.26 -6.46 -3.43
N LEU A 41 -3.18 -5.15 -3.29
CA LEU A 41 -2.37 -4.31 -4.19
C LEU A 41 -0.87 -4.39 -3.86
N VAL A 42 -0.50 -4.75 -2.64
CA VAL A 42 0.90 -4.82 -2.19
C VAL A 42 1.72 -5.78 -3.05
N GLU A 43 1.28 -7.02 -3.21
CA GLU A 43 2.03 -8.06 -3.93
C GLU A 43 2.24 -7.73 -5.43
N PRO A 44 1.22 -7.29 -6.20
CA PRO A 44 1.43 -6.85 -7.58
C PRO A 44 2.37 -5.65 -7.70
N LEU A 45 2.36 -4.71 -6.75
CA LEU A 45 3.31 -3.60 -6.74
C LEU A 45 4.73 -4.08 -6.42
N MET A 46 4.92 -5.00 -5.49
CA MET A 46 6.22 -5.64 -5.24
C MET A 46 6.75 -6.34 -6.50
N THR A 47 5.89 -7.06 -7.20
CA THR A 47 6.23 -7.71 -8.48
C THR A 47 6.62 -6.68 -9.54
N ALA A 48 5.90 -5.55 -9.63
CA ALA A 48 6.23 -4.47 -10.56
C ALA A 48 7.60 -3.86 -10.23
N VAL A 49 7.88 -3.57 -8.95
CA VAL A 49 9.19 -3.09 -8.49
C VAL A 49 10.29 -4.07 -8.86
N ALA A 50 10.15 -5.36 -8.56
CA ALA A 50 11.15 -6.37 -8.90
C ALA A 50 11.43 -6.44 -10.42
N ARG A 51 10.40 -6.30 -11.24
CA ARG A 51 10.55 -6.26 -12.71
C ARG A 51 11.22 -4.98 -13.21
N ILE A 52 10.91 -3.84 -12.60
CA ILE A 52 11.58 -2.57 -12.91
C ILE A 52 13.08 -2.68 -12.60
N GLU A 53 13.42 -3.21 -11.44
CA GLU A 53 14.82 -3.39 -11.04
C GLU A 53 15.56 -4.39 -11.96
N ALA A 54 14.85 -5.42 -12.44
CA ALA A 54 15.40 -6.37 -13.41
C ALA A 54 15.67 -5.75 -14.80
N LEU A 55 15.20 -4.53 -15.10
CA LEU A 55 15.59 -3.80 -16.31
C LEU A 55 16.99 -3.19 -16.21
N ASP A 56 17.54 -3.07 -15.00
CA ASP A 56 18.90 -2.59 -14.79
C ASP A 56 19.92 -3.71 -15.14
N PRO A 57 20.85 -3.48 -16.07
CA PRO A 57 21.85 -4.46 -16.45
C PRO A 57 22.71 -4.94 -15.26
N ALA A 58 22.98 -4.08 -14.26
CA ALA A 58 23.73 -4.44 -13.08
C ALA A 58 23.01 -5.50 -12.24
N VAL A 59 21.70 -5.42 -12.14
CA VAL A 59 20.84 -6.38 -11.43
C VAL A 59 20.70 -7.67 -12.23
N THR A 60 20.55 -7.54 -13.56
CA THR A 60 20.36 -8.70 -14.46
C THR A 60 21.58 -9.58 -14.55
N LEU A 61 22.79 -8.99 -14.55
CA LEU A 61 24.07 -9.70 -14.66
C LEU A 61 24.58 -10.24 -13.32
N ALA A 62 23.99 -9.83 -12.19
CA ALA A 62 24.39 -10.26 -10.86
C ALA A 62 23.89 -11.70 -10.57
N ASP A 63 24.64 -12.43 -9.76
CA ASP A 63 24.18 -13.68 -9.16
C ASP A 63 23.00 -13.42 -8.19
N GLU A 64 22.32 -14.48 -7.77
CA GLU A 64 21.09 -14.36 -6.98
C GLU A 64 21.29 -13.62 -5.65
N ALA A 65 22.40 -13.89 -4.95
CA ALA A 65 22.70 -13.24 -3.67
C ALA A 65 23.03 -11.74 -3.86
N SER A 66 23.87 -11.42 -4.84
CA SER A 66 24.23 -10.04 -5.19
C SER A 66 23.01 -9.25 -5.71
N ARG A 67 22.12 -9.89 -6.47
CA ARG A 67 20.87 -9.28 -6.97
C ARG A 67 19.99 -8.80 -5.83
N LYS A 68 19.79 -9.63 -4.81
CA LYS A 68 18.99 -9.25 -3.65
C LYS A 68 19.59 -8.03 -2.94
N ILE A 69 20.91 -8.05 -2.71
CA ILE A 69 21.61 -6.92 -2.08
C ILE A 69 21.48 -5.64 -2.90
N LEU A 70 21.61 -5.73 -4.23
CA LEU A 70 21.44 -4.58 -5.10
C LEU A 70 20.02 -3.99 -5.07
N ILE A 71 19.01 -4.85 -5.02
CA ILE A 71 17.60 -4.40 -4.92
C ILE A 71 17.37 -3.73 -3.57
N ASP A 72 17.82 -4.32 -2.48
CA ASP A 72 17.69 -3.76 -1.13
C ASP A 72 18.42 -2.40 -1.04
N LEU A 73 19.64 -2.30 -1.59
CA LEU A 73 20.42 -1.06 -1.63
C LEU A 73 19.72 0.04 -2.43
N LYS A 74 19.12 -0.29 -3.56
CA LYS A 74 18.35 0.65 -4.37
C LYS A 74 17.10 1.13 -3.66
N GLN A 75 16.44 0.25 -2.92
CA GLN A 75 15.29 0.61 -2.10
C GLN A 75 15.70 1.57 -0.97
N GLU A 76 16.83 1.31 -0.32
CA GLU A 76 17.40 2.20 0.70
C GLU A 76 17.78 3.57 0.11
N ASP A 77 18.47 3.59 -1.01
CA ASP A 77 18.85 4.83 -1.73
C ASP A 77 17.60 5.63 -2.14
N PHE A 78 16.55 4.93 -2.58
CA PHE A 78 15.26 5.57 -2.85
C PHE A 78 14.69 6.23 -1.58
N LEU A 79 14.62 5.48 -0.46
CA LEU A 79 14.07 6.00 0.80
C LEU A 79 14.87 7.19 1.34
N GLN A 80 16.19 7.20 1.16
CA GLN A 80 17.05 8.32 1.55
C GLN A 80 16.85 9.56 0.67
N LYS A 81 16.61 9.37 -0.64
CA LYS A 81 16.39 10.45 -1.61
C LYS A 81 14.95 10.91 -1.69
N ALA A 82 14.00 10.05 -1.29
CA ALA A 82 12.61 10.41 -1.28
C ALA A 82 12.35 11.45 -0.19
N ASP A 83 11.80 12.59 -0.57
CA ASP A 83 11.35 13.61 0.37
C ASP A 83 10.06 13.15 1.07
N LEU A 84 10.23 12.24 2.03
CA LEU A 84 9.15 11.73 2.87
C LEU A 84 8.84 12.66 4.05
N GLN A 85 9.64 13.73 4.25
CA GLN A 85 9.49 14.64 5.37
C GLN A 85 8.68 15.89 4.98
N THR A 86 8.67 16.27 3.71
CA THR A 86 7.84 17.39 3.26
C THR A 86 6.35 17.02 3.40
N PRO A 87 5.60 17.81 4.22
CA PRO A 87 4.18 17.59 4.38
C PRO A 87 3.45 17.62 3.03
N TYR A 88 2.46 16.74 2.87
CA TYR A 88 1.63 16.77 1.68
C TYR A 88 0.97 18.13 1.53
N SER A 89 1.18 18.79 0.41
CA SER A 89 0.61 20.11 0.15
C SER A 89 -0.91 20.02 0.00
N ASN A 90 -1.63 20.79 0.81
CA ASN A 90 -3.10 20.84 0.74
C ASN A 90 -3.63 21.86 -0.28
N THR A 91 -2.74 22.57 -0.99
CA THR A 91 -3.16 23.46 -2.08
C THR A 91 -3.63 22.63 -3.26
N THR A 92 -4.86 22.79 -3.69
CA THR A 92 -5.45 22.04 -4.80
C THR A 92 -6.26 23.00 -5.66
N THR A 93 -5.98 23.02 -6.96
CA THR A 93 -6.69 23.87 -7.93
C THR A 93 -7.89 23.18 -8.54
N ALA A 94 -7.85 21.87 -8.69
CA ALA A 94 -8.95 21.09 -9.27
C ALA A 94 -8.99 19.66 -8.76
N LEU A 95 -10.20 19.12 -8.69
CA LEU A 95 -10.50 17.73 -8.31
C LEU A 95 -11.14 17.03 -9.52
N PRO A 96 -10.36 16.46 -10.44
CA PRO A 96 -10.87 15.91 -11.71
C PRO A 96 -11.85 14.75 -11.53
N LEU A 97 -11.83 14.05 -10.40
CA LEU A 97 -12.77 12.98 -10.07
C LEU A 97 -13.91 13.43 -9.13
N GLY A 98 -14.02 14.74 -8.87
CA GLY A 98 -15.01 15.32 -7.95
C GLY A 98 -14.47 15.48 -6.53
N GLU A 99 -15.30 16.11 -5.66
CA GLU A 99 -14.91 16.44 -4.29
C GLU A 99 -14.78 15.21 -3.38
N LEU A 100 -15.62 14.19 -3.60
CA LEU A 100 -15.59 12.97 -2.84
C LEU A 100 -14.53 11.99 -3.42
N PRO A 101 -13.73 11.35 -2.57
CA PRO A 101 -12.80 10.33 -3.01
C PRO A 101 -13.52 9.20 -3.77
N MET A 102 -12.94 8.75 -4.86
CA MET A 102 -13.46 7.64 -5.66
C MET A 102 -13.21 6.31 -4.93
N LEU A 103 -14.25 5.49 -4.76
CA LEU A 103 -14.09 4.15 -4.20
C LEU A 103 -13.50 3.21 -5.25
N VAL A 104 -12.31 2.71 -4.98
CA VAL A 104 -11.61 1.80 -5.89
C VAL A 104 -12.16 0.39 -5.76
N THR A 105 -12.63 -0.17 -6.86
CA THR A 105 -13.13 -1.55 -6.96
C THR A 105 -12.20 -2.45 -7.77
N GLU A 106 -11.47 -1.87 -8.72
CA GLU A 106 -10.52 -2.58 -9.59
C GLU A 106 -9.26 -1.76 -9.82
N VAL A 107 -8.11 -2.41 -9.79
CA VAL A 107 -6.81 -1.85 -10.19
C VAL A 107 -6.13 -2.81 -11.13
N THR A 108 -5.75 -2.32 -12.31
CA THR A 108 -4.92 -3.07 -13.27
C THR A 108 -3.56 -2.39 -13.39
N ILE A 109 -2.49 -3.17 -13.34
CA ILE A 109 -1.11 -2.70 -13.42
C ILE A 109 -0.52 -3.13 -14.76
N HIS A 110 -0.07 -2.17 -15.55
CA HIS A 110 0.66 -2.40 -16.80
C HIS A 110 2.08 -1.88 -16.65
N LEU A 111 3.07 -2.77 -16.76
CA LEU A 111 4.47 -2.41 -16.79
C LEU A 111 4.94 -2.33 -18.25
N HIS A 112 5.46 -1.16 -18.61
CA HIS A 112 6.04 -0.91 -19.94
C HIS A 112 7.54 -1.25 -19.95
N ALA A 113 8.06 -1.57 -21.12
CA ALA A 113 9.48 -1.94 -21.33
C ALA A 113 10.48 -0.85 -20.92
N ASN A 114 10.05 0.41 -20.88
CA ASN A 114 10.87 1.55 -20.41
C ASN A 114 10.81 1.78 -18.90
N GLY A 115 10.24 0.85 -18.11
CA GLY A 115 10.08 0.95 -16.65
C GLY A 115 8.93 1.83 -16.19
N LEU A 116 8.19 2.47 -17.12
CA LEU A 116 6.98 3.20 -16.77
C LEU A 116 5.89 2.21 -16.34
N THR A 117 5.27 2.47 -15.20
CA THR A 117 4.15 1.67 -14.69
C THR A 117 2.85 2.46 -14.79
N GLN A 118 1.87 1.88 -15.46
CA GLN A 118 0.54 2.46 -15.60
C GLN A 118 -0.44 1.73 -14.68
N LEU A 119 -1.10 2.47 -13.79
CA LEU A 119 -2.20 1.98 -12.97
C LEU A 119 -3.51 2.45 -13.58
N VAL A 120 -4.34 1.52 -14.03
CA VAL A 120 -5.71 1.77 -14.45
C VAL A 120 -6.62 1.46 -13.27
N ILE A 121 -7.28 2.48 -12.74
CA ILE A 121 -8.07 2.43 -11.52
C ILE A 121 -9.52 2.70 -11.88
N LYS A 122 -10.42 1.85 -11.41
CA LYS A 122 -11.85 1.96 -11.70
C LYS A 122 -12.68 1.93 -10.42
N ASP A 123 -13.77 2.68 -10.47
CA ASP A 123 -14.91 2.60 -9.58
C ASP A 123 -15.98 1.77 -10.28
N GLY A 124 -16.49 0.72 -9.64
CA GLY A 124 -17.47 -0.18 -10.27
C GLY A 124 -18.79 0.48 -10.69
N GLY A 125 -19.01 1.71 -10.22
CA GLY A 125 -20.29 2.41 -10.41
C GLY A 125 -21.46 1.70 -9.70
N ASP A 126 -22.38 2.48 -9.16
CA ASP A 126 -23.69 1.97 -8.72
C ASP A 126 -24.65 1.97 -9.93
N GLU A 127 -25.73 1.17 -9.85
CA GLU A 127 -26.77 1.17 -10.89
C GLU A 127 -27.28 2.60 -11.16
N GLY A 128 -27.00 3.09 -12.38
CA GLY A 128 -27.41 4.44 -12.82
C GLY A 128 -26.35 5.55 -12.66
N GLN A 129 -25.20 5.29 -12.08
CA GLN A 129 -24.07 6.23 -12.07
C GLN A 129 -23.01 5.83 -13.10
N GLN A 130 -22.45 6.83 -13.78
CA GLN A 130 -21.36 6.61 -14.72
C GLN A 130 -20.12 6.17 -13.96
N ALA A 131 -19.58 4.99 -14.28
CA ALA A 131 -18.35 4.48 -13.69
C ALA A 131 -17.20 5.47 -13.87
N ARG A 132 -16.56 5.86 -12.77
CA ARG A 132 -15.40 6.73 -12.79
C ARG A 132 -14.14 5.88 -12.99
N ASN A 133 -13.21 6.41 -13.73
CA ASN A 133 -11.90 5.78 -13.90
C ASN A 133 -10.81 6.84 -13.94
N CYS A 134 -9.61 6.44 -13.57
CA CYS A 134 -8.41 7.25 -13.79
C CYS A 134 -7.22 6.37 -14.14
N THR A 135 -6.27 6.95 -14.85
CA THR A 135 -5.03 6.32 -15.22
C THR A 135 -3.86 7.12 -14.66
N LEU A 136 -3.07 6.49 -13.82
CA LEU A 136 -1.85 7.06 -13.25
C LEU A 136 -0.64 6.46 -13.96
N ASN A 137 0.24 7.31 -14.45
CA ASN A 137 1.52 6.89 -15.02
C ASN A 137 2.62 7.20 -13.99
N LEU A 138 3.23 6.14 -13.47
CA LEU A 138 4.23 6.20 -12.42
C LEU A 138 5.61 5.93 -13.02
N GLN A 139 6.55 6.83 -12.78
CA GLN A 139 7.96 6.54 -12.99
C GLN A 139 8.45 5.55 -11.92
N SER A 140 9.56 4.87 -12.17
CA SER A 140 10.13 3.85 -11.30
C SER A 140 10.15 4.27 -9.81
N PHE A 141 10.72 5.44 -9.51
CA PHE A 141 10.81 5.94 -8.13
C PHE A 141 9.43 6.17 -7.47
N MET A 142 8.39 6.52 -8.26
CA MET A 142 7.03 6.69 -7.74
C MET A 142 6.37 5.36 -7.40
N VAL A 143 6.71 4.27 -8.12
CA VAL A 143 6.22 2.93 -7.80
C VAL A 143 6.76 2.46 -6.45
N HIS A 144 8.07 2.66 -6.20
CA HIS A 144 8.70 2.40 -4.90
C HIS A 144 8.05 3.21 -3.78
N GLY A 145 7.81 4.53 -4.02
CA GLY A 145 7.15 5.41 -3.05
C GLY A 145 5.73 4.96 -2.73
N LEU A 146 4.95 4.63 -3.74
CA LEU A 146 3.58 4.14 -3.54
C LEU A 146 3.57 2.82 -2.77
N LEU A 147 4.44 1.87 -3.13
CA LEU A 147 4.56 0.60 -2.41
C LEU A 147 4.92 0.82 -0.94
N HIS A 148 5.93 1.64 -0.66
CA HIS A 148 6.36 1.94 0.70
C HIS A 148 5.24 2.59 1.53
N LEU A 149 4.58 3.63 1.01
CA LEU A 149 3.47 4.30 1.70
C LEU A 149 2.29 3.35 1.92
N LEU A 150 1.98 2.50 0.95
CA LEU A 150 0.91 1.51 1.07
C LEU A 150 1.22 0.46 2.14
N GLN A 151 2.45 -0.07 2.17
CA GLN A 151 2.88 -1.03 3.19
C GLN A 151 2.82 -0.41 4.60
N GLN A 152 3.29 0.84 4.76
CA GLN A 152 3.17 1.55 6.03
C GLN A 152 1.72 1.73 6.47
N ALA A 153 0.82 2.11 5.55
CA ALA A 153 -0.58 2.34 5.86
C ALA A 153 -1.30 1.02 6.20
N VAL A 154 -1.02 -0.08 5.48
CA VAL A 154 -1.53 -1.43 5.78
C VAL A 154 -1.03 -1.91 7.14
N HIS A 155 0.23 -1.68 7.47
CA HIS A 155 0.76 -2.02 8.79
C HIS A 155 0.07 -1.23 9.91
N ARG A 156 -0.10 0.08 9.73
CA ARG A 156 -0.80 0.94 10.71
C ARG A 156 -2.27 0.57 10.90
N SER A 157 -2.93 0.06 9.88
CA SER A 157 -4.33 -0.36 9.94
C SER A 157 -4.54 -1.69 10.70
N GLN A 158 -3.46 -2.41 11.00
CA GLN A 158 -3.51 -3.74 11.64
C GLN A 158 -4.37 -4.77 10.86
N TRP A 159 -4.57 -4.54 9.58
CA TRP A 159 -5.42 -5.41 8.74
C TRP A 159 -4.88 -6.82 8.55
N LEU A 160 -3.59 -7.03 8.81
CA LEU A 160 -2.93 -8.33 8.70
C LEU A 160 -2.81 -9.05 10.05
N ASP A 161 -3.15 -8.38 11.14
CA ASP A 161 -3.10 -8.97 12.46
C ASP A 161 -4.18 -10.05 12.60
N PRO A 162 -3.89 -11.16 13.29
CA PRO A 162 -4.89 -12.17 13.58
C PRO A 162 -6.07 -11.53 14.32
N ILE A 163 -7.28 -11.85 13.90
CA ILE A 163 -8.46 -11.51 14.69
C ILE A 163 -8.41 -12.41 15.94
N GLU A 164 -8.13 -11.84 17.10
CA GLU A 164 -8.24 -12.53 18.37
C GLU A 164 -9.69 -12.96 18.55
N SER A 165 -9.94 -14.26 18.44
CA SER A 165 -11.26 -14.82 18.68
C SER A 165 -11.49 -14.83 20.19
N PRO A 166 -12.66 -14.37 20.69
CA PRO A 166 -12.98 -14.40 22.13
C PRO A 166 -12.79 -15.79 22.77
N ASP A 167 -12.99 -16.86 21.98
CA ASP A 167 -12.78 -18.25 22.39
C ASP A 167 -11.31 -18.60 22.70
N GLN A 168 -10.33 -17.81 22.26
CA GLN A 168 -8.92 -18.04 22.58
C GLN A 168 -8.52 -17.41 23.91
N GLU A 169 -9.13 -16.32 24.31
CA GLU A 169 -8.93 -15.72 25.64
C GLU A 169 -9.51 -16.62 26.72
N GLU A 170 -10.73 -17.15 26.55
CA GLU A 170 -11.34 -18.09 27.50
C GLU A 170 -10.52 -19.38 27.62
N SER A 171 -10.00 -19.92 26.54
CA SER A 171 -9.18 -21.13 26.55
C SER A 171 -7.81 -20.89 27.19
N ALA A 172 -7.21 -19.73 27.06
CA ALA A 172 -5.96 -19.34 27.69
C ALA A 172 -6.14 -19.13 29.21
N GLU A 173 -7.20 -18.46 29.64
CA GLU A 173 -7.53 -18.26 31.03
C GLU A 173 -7.87 -19.58 31.74
N GLN A 174 -8.62 -20.46 31.08
CA GLN A 174 -8.93 -21.80 31.61
C GLN A 174 -7.67 -22.67 31.73
N ALA A 175 -6.75 -22.60 30.76
CA ALA A 175 -5.48 -23.31 30.83
C ALA A 175 -4.57 -22.78 31.96
N GLU A 176 -4.57 -21.47 32.20
CA GLU A 176 -3.80 -20.86 33.28
C GLU A 176 -4.39 -21.17 34.64
N GLN A 177 -5.73 -21.17 34.78
CA GLN A 177 -6.40 -21.58 36.01
C GLN A 177 -6.18 -23.07 36.33
N ALA A 178 -6.21 -23.93 35.31
CA ALA A 178 -5.90 -25.37 35.51
C ALA A 178 -4.46 -25.58 35.98
N ARG A 179 -3.48 -24.82 35.43
CA ARG A 179 -2.08 -24.87 35.90
C ARG A 179 -1.91 -24.38 37.33
N ARG A 180 -2.63 -23.34 37.74
CA ARG A 180 -2.60 -22.83 39.13
C ARG A 180 -3.19 -23.81 40.11
N THR A 181 -4.25 -24.52 39.71
CA THR A 181 -4.92 -25.55 40.57
C THR A 181 -4.02 -26.78 40.74
N GLN A 182 -3.36 -27.25 39.68
CA GLN A 182 -2.41 -28.36 39.76
C GLN A 182 -1.21 -28.05 40.67
N LYS A 183 -0.69 -26.80 40.62
CA LYS A 183 0.46 -26.43 41.46
C LYS A 183 0.12 -26.37 42.96
N LYS A 184 -1.16 -26.19 43.31
CA LYS A 184 -1.63 -26.20 44.73
C LYS A 184 -1.75 -27.61 45.32
N ILE A 185 -1.90 -28.65 44.51
CA ILE A 185 -2.09 -30.03 44.95
C ILE A 185 -0.75 -30.71 45.32
N TYR A 186 0.38 -30.21 44.82
CA TYR A 186 1.70 -30.77 45.07
C TYR A 186 2.51 -30.07 46.17
N THR A 187 1.87 -29.24 47.03
CA THR A 187 2.55 -28.49 48.09
C THR A 187 2.02 -28.85 49.48
N HIS A 188 1.59 -30.13 49.69
CA HIS A 188 1.29 -30.68 51.04
C HIS A 188 2.03 -31.98 51.24
#